data_0e1ec10def47c7726680b8785ccb56f9
#
_entry.id   0e1ec10def47c7726680b8785ccb56f9
#
_cell.length_a   1.000
_cell.length_b   1.000
_cell.length_c   1.000
_cell.angle_alpha   90.00
_cell.angle_beta   90.00
_cell.angle_gamma   90.00
#
_symmetry.space_group_name_H-M   'P 1'
#
loop_
_entity.id
_entity.type
_entity.pdbx_description
1 polymer ?
#
loop_
_entity_poly.entity_id
_entity_poly.type
_entity_poly.pdbx_seq_one_letter_code
_entity_poly.pdbx_strand_id
1 'polypeptide(L)'
;NVDIAIEAAKLGFKEIQFDYVRFPESFETMSADLIYDFGEYADSEADEVQQRVNAVTDFVAYANEQLKPYDVDVSVDVFGYAATQREAPGIGQNFSQIANNVDIISSMIYPSHWGAGAFDFAAPDTEPYGVIDEYMKVENEVLGKLENPPKSRPWIQDFTASYLGAGNYINYGAAEVEAQIQALKDNGVEEYLLWNAQNTYSEGTQYQ
;
A
#
# COMPACT_ATOMS: atom_id res chain seq x y z
N ASN A 1 -0.90 -17.57 -8.98
CA ASN A 1 -0.60 -17.03 -7.64
C ASN A 1 -1.57 -17.57 -6.58
N VAL A 2 -2.89 -17.60 -6.86
CA VAL A 2 -3.90 -18.05 -5.87
C VAL A 2 -3.69 -19.51 -5.46
N ASP A 3 -3.33 -20.42 -6.39
CA ASP A 3 -3.03 -21.80 -6.04
C ASP A 3 -1.82 -21.94 -5.09
N ILE A 4 -0.81 -21.06 -5.26
CA ILE A 4 0.35 -20.99 -4.34
C ILE A 4 -0.10 -20.50 -2.96
N ALA A 5 -0.97 -19.49 -2.92
CA ALA A 5 -1.57 -18.97 -1.69
C ALA A 5 -2.35 -20.07 -0.94
N ILE A 6 -3.14 -20.88 -1.65
CA ILE A 6 -3.88 -22.02 -1.11
C ILE A 6 -2.92 -23.07 -0.52
N GLU A 7 -1.82 -23.38 -1.20
CA GLU A 7 -0.83 -24.31 -0.67
C GLU A 7 -0.14 -23.75 0.59
N ALA A 8 0.17 -22.46 0.64
CA ALA A 8 0.69 -21.81 1.84
C ALA A 8 -0.31 -21.89 3.01
N ALA A 9 -1.58 -21.62 2.76
CA ALA A 9 -2.66 -21.74 3.74
C ALA A 9 -2.74 -23.19 4.29
N LYS A 10 -2.68 -24.21 3.44
CA LYS A 10 -2.64 -25.63 3.84
C LYS A 10 -1.42 -26.00 4.68
N LEU A 11 -0.29 -25.32 4.48
CA LEU A 11 0.92 -25.48 5.28
C LEU A 11 0.83 -24.82 6.66
N GLY A 12 -0.23 -24.04 6.92
CA GLY A 12 -0.52 -23.44 8.23
C GLY A 12 -0.13 -21.99 8.37
N PHE A 13 0.18 -21.28 7.27
CA PHE A 13 0.28 -19.82 7.29
C PHE A 13 -1.07 -19.24 7.74
N LYS A 14 -1.04 -18.18 8.52
CA LYS A 14 -2.23 -17.54 9.07
C LYS A 14 -2.68 -16.32 8.31
N GLU A 15 -1.80 -15.81 7.47
CA GLU A 15 -2.04 -14.67 6.61
C GLU A 15 -1.34 -14.86 5.27
N ILE A 16 -2.00 -14.44 4.21
CA ILE A 16 -1.45 -14.40 2.85
C ILE A 16 -1.48 -12.95 2.39
N GLN A 17 -0.29 -12.38 2.16
CA GLN A 17 -0.15 -11.03 1.65
C GLN A 17 0.17 -11.06 0.15
N PHE A 18 -0.63 -10.35 -0.64
CA PHE A 18 -0.37 -10.14 -2.06
C PHE A 18 0.33 -8.81 -2.27
N ASP A 19 1.53 -8.88 -2.83
CA ASP A 19 2.30 -7.72 -3.25
C ASP A 19 2.16 -7.51 -4.78
N TYR A 20 2.47 -6.30 -5.24
CA TYR A 20 2.36 -5.92 -6.66
C TYR A 20 0.95 -6.13 -7.25
N VAL A 21 -0.08 -5.93 -6.45
CA VAL A 21 -1.48 -5.98 -6.89
C VAL A 21 -1.80 -4.72 -7.67
N ARG A 22 -1.20 -4.61 -8.85
CA ARG A 22 -1.25 -3.43 -9.70
C ARG A 22 -0.71 -3.69 -11.10
N PHE A 23 -1.04 -2.81 -12.04
CA PHE A 23 -0.31 -2.71 -13.29
C PHE A 23 1.06 -2.01 -13.07
N PRO A 24 2.02 -2.14 -14.00
CA PRO A 24 3.27 -1.38 -13.95
C PRO A 24 3.01 0.13 -13.84
N GLU A 25 3.93 0.85 -13.21
CA GLU A 25 3.85 2.31 -13.19
C GLU A 25 3.89 2.88 -14.61
N SER A 26 3.14 3.96 -14.85
CA SER A 26 2.97 4.58 -16.17
C SER A 26 2.34 3.64 -17.23
N PHE A 27 1.61 2.62 -16.81
CA PHE A 27 0.99 1.67 -17.74
C PHE A 27 0.01 2.36 -18.70
N GLU A 28 -0.65 3.43 -18.28
CA GLU A 28 -1.53 4.25 -19.14
C GLU A 28 -0.82 4.81 -20.37
N THR A 29 0.50 5.01 -20.30
CA THR A 29 1.32 5.45 -21.42
C THR A 29 1.96 4.26 -22.16
N MET A 30 2.42 3.25 -21.41
CA MET A 30 3.06 2.07 -21.97
C MET A 30 2.09 1.18 -22.75
N SER A 31 0.83 1.13 -22.36
CA SER A 31 -0.18 0.26 -22.95
C SER A 31 -0.39 0.48 -24.45
N ALA A 32 -0.17 1.71 -24.93
CA ALA A 32 -0.28 2.04 -26.34
C ALA A 32 0.72 1.29 -27.26
N ASP A 33 1.86 0.90 -26.73
CA ASP A 33 2.94 0.21 -27.44
C ASP A 33 2.95 -1.31 -27.18
N LEU A 34 2.02 -1.80 -26.36
CA LEU A 34 1.95 -3.20 -25.97
C LEU A 34 0.83 -3.95 -26.70
N ILE A 35 1.11 -5.20 -27.03
CA ILE A 35 0.09 -6.15 -27.47
C ILE A 35 -0.18 -7.10 -26.32
N TYR A 36 -1.36 -7.00 -25.73
CA TYR A 36 -1.78 -7.86 -24.63
C TYR A 36 -3.27 -8.19 -24.74
N ASP A 37 -3.66 -9.25 -24.06
CA ASP A 37 -5.05 -9.68 -24.01
C ASP A 37 -5.76 -8.97 -22.85
N PHE A 38 -6.88 -8.34 -23.13
CA PHE A 38 -7.74 -7.71 -22.12
C PHE A 38 -8.55 -8.74 -21.31
N GLY A 39 -8.47 -10.02 -21.67
CA GLY A 39 -9.21 -11.07 -21.01
C GLY A 39 -10.72 -10.81 -20.97
N GLU A 40 -11.31 -10.96 -19.80
CA GLU A 40 -12.76 -10.76 -19.59
C GLU A 40 -13.20 -9.30 -19.76
N TYR A 41 -12.27 -8.35 -19.84
CA TYR A 41 -12.55 -6.91 -19.98
C TYR A 41 -12.55 -6.43 -21.44
N ALA A 42 -12.26 -7.31 -22.41
CA ALA A 42 -12.16 -6.97 -23.83
C ALA A 42 -13.45 -6.34 -24.41
N ASP A 43 -14.60 -6.83 -23.96
CA ASP A 43 -15.92 -6.35 -24.38
C ASP A 43 -16.56 -5.37 -23.40
N SER A 44 -15.79 -4.86 -22.43
CA SER A 44 -16.28 -3.93 -21.43
C SER A 44 -16.57 -2.55 -22.04
N GLU A 45 -17.72 -1.96 -21.71
CA GLU A 45 -18.04 -0.57 -22.06
C GLU A 45 -17.27 0.45 -21.16
N ALA A 46 -16.56 -0.01 -20.14
CA ALA A 46 -15.75 0.83 -19.28
C ALA A 46 -14.53 1.38 -20.03
N ASP A 47 -14.07 2.58 -19.64
CA ASP A 47 -12.81 3.11 -20.15
C ASP A 47 -11.61 2.29 -19.64
N GLU A 48 -10.45 2.50 -20.24
CA GLU A 48 -9.25 1.72 -19.92
C GLU A 48 -8.77 1.87 -18.46
N VAL A 49 -9.04 3.01 -17.81
CA VAL A 49 -8.72 3.22 -16.40
C VAL A 49 -9.61 2.32 -15.54
N GLN A 50 -10.92 2.34 -15.82
CA GLN A 50 -11.88 1.52 -15.07
C GLN A 50 -11.69 0.03 -15.34
N GLN A 51 -11.28 -0.37 -16.55
CA GLN A 51 -10.92 -1.76 -16.85
C GLN A 51 -9.74 -2.22 -15.99
N ARG A 52 -8.68 -1.41 -15.85
CA ARG A 52 -7.55 -1.71 -14.96
C ARG A 52 -7.97 -1.80 -13.49
N VAL A 53 -8.78 -0.86 -13.03
CA VAL A 53 -9.32 -0.86 -11.66
C VAL A 53 -10.15 -2.12 -11.40
N ASN A 54 -11.01 -2.49 -12.33
CA ASN A 54 -11.82 -3.70 -12.21
C ASN A 54 -10.94 -4.95 -12.17
N ALA A 55 -9.95 -5.06 -13.06
CA ALA A 55 -9.06 -6.22 -13.10
C ALA A 55 -8.29 -6.42 -11.79
N VAL A 56 -7.78 -5.33 -11.18
CA VAL A 56 -7.08 -5.39 -9.90
C VAL A 56 -8.05 -5.74 -8.77
N THR A 57 -9.20 -5.09 -8.71
CA THR A 57 -10.20 -5.32 -7.66
C THR A 57 -10.77 -6.74 -7.73
N ASP A 58 -11.10 -7.22 -8.92
CA ASP A 58 -11.66 -8.56 -9.14
C ASP A 58 -10.65 -9.66 -8.80
N PHE A 59 -9.35 -9.43 -9.09
CA PHE A 59 -8.30 -10.34 -8.63
C PHE A 59 -8.27 -10.47 -7.11
N VAL A 60 -8.33 -9.33 -6.40
CA VAL A 60 -8.30 -9.33 -4.92
C VAL A 60 -9.55 -10.02 -4.37
N ALA A 61 -10.72 -9.69 -4.90
CA ALA A 61 -11.98 -10.34 -4.51
C ALA A 61 -11.95 -11.84 -4.76
N TYR A 62 -11.46 -12.27 -5.92
CA TYR A 62 -11.30 -13.69 -6.26
C TYR A 62 -10.34 -14.40 -5.31
N ALA A 63 -9.16 -13.79 -5.05
CA ALA A 63 -8.18 -14.37 -4.14
C ALA A 63 -8.75 -14.56 -2.73
N ASN A 64 -9.43 -13.54 -2.19
CA ASN A 64 -10.09 -13.62 -0.90
C ASN A 64 -11.14 -14.75 -0.88
N GLU A 65 -12.02 -14.82 -1.88
CA GLU A 65 -13.05 -15.86 -1.95
C GLU A 65 -12.45 -17.27 -1.96
N GLN A 66 -11.34 -17.48 -2.72
CA GLN A 66 -10.66 -18.78 -2.79
C GLN A 66 -9.96 -19.15 -1.47
N LEU A 67 -9.56 -18.19 -0.66
CA LEU A 67 -8.86 -18.39 0.60
C LEU A 67 -9.79 -18.54 1.81
N LYS A 68 -11.04 -18.09 1.74
CA LYS A 68 -12.05 -18.23 2.82
C LYS A 68 -12.13 -19.63 3.45
N PRO A 69 -12.10 -20.76 2.68
CA PRO A 69 -12.21 -22.09 3.26
C PRO A 69 -11.04 -22.50 4.17
N TYR A 70 -9.94 -21.74 4.15
CA TYR A 70 -8.69 -22.09 4.84
C TYR A 70 -8.48 -21.32 6.14
N ASP A 71 -9.39 -20.41 6.51
CA ASP A 71 -9.33 -19.60 7.73
C ASP A 71 -7.99 -18.87 7.88
N VAL A 72 -7.63 -18.14 6.82
CA VAL A 72 -6.45 -17.28 6.75
C VAL A 72 -6.87 -15.86 6.42
N ASP A 73 -6.19 -14.88 7.00
CA ASP A 73 -6.37 -13.48 6.65
C ASP A 73 -5.74 -13.19 5.27
N VAL A 74 -6.39 -12.35 4.50
CA VAL A 74 -5.88 -11.85 3.22
C VAL A 74 -5.46 -10.40 3.37
N SER A 75 -4.21 -10.11 3.05
CA SER A 75 -3.67 -8.76 3.03
C SER A 75 -3.11 -8.38 1.67
N VAL A 76 -3.05 -7.08 1.40
CA VAL A 76 -2.50 -6.55 0.14
C VAL A 76 -1.63 -5.32 0.40
N ASP A 77 -0.58 -5.19 -0.42
CA ASP A 77 0.24 -3.99 -0.48
C ASP A 77 -0.29 -3.03 -1.55
N VAL A 78 -0.49 -1.79 -1.15
CA VAL A 78 -0.93 -0.72 -2.05
C VAL A 78 -0.02 0.49 -1.97
N PHE A 79 0.08 1.25 -3.06
CA PHE A 79 0.76 2.55 -2.97
C PHE A 79 -0.01 3.49 -2.04
N GLY A 80 0.71 4.20 -1.16
CA GLY A 80 0.11 5.15 -0.23
C GLY A 80 -0.73 6.22 -0.93
N TYR A 81 -0.27 6.73 -2.07
CA TYR A 81 -1.01 7.74 -2.82
C TYR A 81 -2.37 7.26 -3.36
N ALA A 82 -2.62 5.94 -3.43
CA ALA A 82 -3.91 5.41 -3.85
C ALA A 82 -5.06 5.81 -2.91
N ALA A 83 -4.78 6.07 -1.62
CA ALA A 83 -5.77 6.58 -0.67
C ALA A 83 -6.03 8.09 -0.81
N THR A 84 -5.09 8.85 -1.39
CA THR A 84 -5.17 10.32 -1.50
C THR A 84 -5.96 10.80 -2.71
N GLN A 85 -6.40 9.90 -3.56
CA GLN A 85 -7.18 10.20 -4.77
C GLN A 85 -8.25 9.13 -4.97
N ARG A 86 -9.20 9.42 -5.87
CA ARG A 86 -10.29 8.48 -6.14
C ARG A 86 -9.77 7.12 -6.60
N GLU A 87 -8.82 7.12 -7.51
CA GLU A 87 -8.16 5.93 -8.05
C GLU A 87 -6.82 6.28 -8.66
N ALA A 88 -5.89 5.34 -8.67
CA ALA A 88 -4.59 5.46 -9.32
C ALA A 88 -4.67 4.91 -10.75
N PRO A 89 -4.88 5.76 -11.78
CA PRO A 89 -5.36 5.35 -13.10
C PRO A 89 -4.38 4.45 -13.86
N GLY A 90 -3.08 4.73 -13.74
CA GLY A 90 -2.06 3.96 -14.45
C GLY A 90 -1.87 2.56 -13.90
N ILE A 91 -1.98 2.40 -12.60
CA ILE A 91 -1.72 1.12 -11.91
C ILE A 91 -2.99 0.34 -11.54
N GLY A 92 -4.17 0.93 -11.74
CA GLY A 92 -5.45 0.28 -11.51
C GLY A 92 -5.82 0.10 -10.03
N GLN A 93 -5.21 0.85 -9.10
CA GLN A 93 -5.57 0.79 -7.69
C GLN A 93 -6.68 1.79 -7.36
N ASN A 94 -7.82 1.29 -6.88
CA ASN A 94 -8.83 2.04 -6.18
C ASN A 94 -8.84 1.55 -4.73
N PHE A 95 -8.36 2.41 -3.82
CA PHE A 95 -8.13 2.05 -2.43
C PHE A 95 -9.39 1.51 -1.75
N SER A 96 -10.52 2.19 -1.90
CA SER A 96 -11.77 1.77 -1.27
C SER A 96 -12.30 0.44 -1.79
N GLN A 97 -12.18 0.20 -3.10
CA GLN A 97 -12.63 -1.07 -3.71
C GLN A 97 -11.75 -2.23 -3.26
N ILE A 98 -10.43 -2.04 -3.22
CA ILE A 98 -9.49 -3.04 -2.71
C ILE A 98 -9.77 -3.31 -1.23
N ALA A 99 -9.88 -2.25 -0.41
CA ALA A 99 -10.13 -2.35 1.02
C ALA A 99 -11.42 -3.14 1.37
N ASN A 100 -12.46 -3.07 0.54
CA ASN A 100 -13.69 -3.85 0.74
C ASN A 100 -13.51 -5.37 0.53
N ASN A 101 -12.36 -5.81 0.02
CA ASN A 101 -12.12 -7.19 -0.38
C ASN A 101 -10.96 -7.87 0.38
N VAL A 102 -10.44 -7.25 1.43
CA VAL A 102 -9.32 -7.78 2.22
C VAL A 102 -9.56 -7.64 3.71
N ASP A 103 -8.85 -8.41 4.51
CA ASP A 103 -8.87 -8.33 5.97
C ASP A 103 -7.89 -7.27 6.48
N ILE A 104 -6.79 -7.07 5.75
CA ILE A 104 -5.74 -6.12 6.10
C ILE A 104 -5.29 -5.38 4.85
N ILE A 105 -5.13 -4.06 4.94
CA ILE A 105 -4.55 -3.23 3.89
C ILE A 105 -3.24 -2.62 4.37
N SER A 106 -2.19 -2.77 3.55
CA SER A 106 -0.83 -2.32 3.87
C SER A 106 -0.37 -1.26 2.88
N SER A 107 -0.63 -0.02 3.21
CA SER A 107 -0.22 1.14 2.40
C SER A 107 1.27 1.39 2.54
N MET A 108 1.98 1.55 1.43
CA MET A 108 3.38 1.95 1.40
C MET A 108 3.46 3.46 1.54
N ILE A 109 3.79 3.94 2.76
CA ILE A 109 3.69 5.37 3.13
C ILE A 109 5.05 5.99 3.46
N TYR A 110 6.09 5.51 2.83
CA TYR A 110 7.46 5.98 3.06
C TYR A 110 7.58 7.49 2.84
N PRO A 111 8.08 8.29 3.80
CA PRO A 111 8.25 9.73 3.62
C PRO A 111 9.03 10.12 2.37
N SER A 112 10.05 9.32 1.99
CA SER A 112 10.86 9.53 0.79
C SER A 112 10.10 9.40 -0.54
N HIS A 113 8.90 8.82 -0.54
CA HIS A 113 8.11 8.58 -1.76
C HIS A 113 7.13 9.73 -2.06
N TRP A 114 7.09 10.75 -1.20
CA TRP A 114 6.26 11.92 -1.40
C TRP A 114 7.06 13.07 -1.98
N GLY A 115 6.52 13.72 -3.00
CA GLY A 115 7.15 14.87 -3.65
C GLY A 115 7.11 16.12 -2.78
N ALA A 116 7.96 17.09 -3.09
CA ALA A 116 7.96 18.40 -2.43
C ALA A 116 6.57 19.05 -2.48
N GLY A 117 6.11 19.55 -1.35
CA GLY A 117 4.77 20.13 -1.17
C GLY A 117 3.69 19.14 -0.76
N ALA A 118 3.96 17.83 -0.75
CA ALA A 118 3.00 16.87 -0.23
C ALA A 118 2.76 17.13 1.27
N PHE A 119 1.49 17.14 1.67
CA PHE A 119 1.06 17.46 3.04
C PHE A 119 1.61 18.80 3.56
N ASP A 120 1.85 19.77 2.68
CA ASP A 120 2.44 21.08 2.96
C ASP A 120 3.92 21.04 3.44
N PHE A 121 4.62 19.91 3.33
CA PHE A 121 6.03 19.77 3.64
C PHE A 121 6.91 20.06 2.42
N ALA A 122 7.88 20.98 2.57
CA ALA A 122 8.83 21.31 1.50
C ALA A 122 9.74 20.12 1.13
N ALA A 123 10.09 19.29 2.10
CA ALA A 123 10.91 18.09 1.95
C ALA A 123 10.33 16.98 2.84
N PRO A 124 9.34 16.20 2.37
CA PRO A 124 8.61 15.22 3.19
C PRO A 124 9.50 14.21 3.92
N ASP A 125 10.61 13.74 3.31
CA ASP A 125 11.52 12.80 3.96
C ASP A 125 12.19 13.36 5.23
N THR A 126 12.21 14.70 5.41
CA THR A 126 12.72 15.34 6.62
C THR A 126 11.70 15.43 7.76
N GLU A 127 10.47 14.99 7.52
CA GLU A 127 9.32 15.13 8.44
C GLU A 127 8.63 13.77 8.69
N PRO A 128 9.35 12.75 9.19
CA PRO A 128 8.84 11.38 9.29
C PRO A 128 7.55 11.28 10.11
N TYR A 129 7.43 11.99 11.24
CA TYR A 129 6.18 12.03 12.01
C TYR A 129 5.08 12.73 11.22
N GLY A 130 5.36 13.93 10.70
CA GLY A 130 4.34 14.77 10.05
C GLY A 130 3.73 14.13 8.82
N VAL A 131 4.55 13.49 7.97
CA VAL A 131 4.06 12.80 6.77
C VAL A 131 3.14 11.64 7.13
N ILE A 132 3.52 10.82 8.10
CA ILE A 132 2.70 9.69 8.53
C ILE A 132 1.40 10.18 9.18
N ASP A 133 1.46 11.20 10.04
CA ASP A 133 0.28 11.76 10.71
C ASP A 133 -0.73 12.32 9.70
N GLU A 134 -0.28 13.13 8.74
CA GLU A 134 -1.17 13.69 7.72
C GLU A 134 -1.71 12.61 6.77
N TYR A 135 -0.88 11.64 6.38
CA TYR A 135 -1.34 10.53 5.56
C TYR A 135 -2.43 9.71 6.27
N MET A 136 -2.22 9.36 7.54
CA MET A 136 -3.17 8.54 8.28
C MET A 136 -4.53 9.21 8.49
N LYS A 137 -4.57 10.54 8.57
CA LYS A 137 -5.85 11.28 8.56
C LYS A 137 -6.65 11.01 7.27
N VAL A 138 -5.95 10.99 6.12
CA VAL A 138 -6.59 10.70 4.82
C VAL A 138 -7.05 9.25 4.76
N GLU A 139 -6.18 8.30 5.10
CA GLU A 139 -6.53 6.87 5.06
C GLU A 139 -7.69 6.55 6.00
N ASN A 140 -7.66 7.06 7.25
CA ASN A 140 -8.73 6.88 8.22
C ASN A 140 -10.05 7.48 7.75
N GLU A 141 -10.03 8.62 7.05
CA GLU A 141 -11.25 9.19 6.45
C GLU A 141 -11.83 8.27 5.38
N VAL A 142 -10.99 7.67 4.54
CA VAL A 142 -11.43 6.76 3.49
C VAL A 142 -11.97 5.46 4.08
N LEU A 143 -11.24 4.84 5.00
CA LEU A 143 -11.65 3.60 5.67
C LEU A 143 -12.91 3.81 6.51
N GLY A 144 -13.03 4.95 7.17
CA GLY A 144 -14.21 5.28 7.97
C GLY A 144 -15.53 5.41 7.19
N LYS A 145 -15.48 5.46 5.85
CA LYS A 145 -16.66 5.47 4.96
C LYS A 145 -17.12 4.05 4.57
N LEU A 146 -16.30 3.04 4.86
CA LEU A 146 -16.61 1.65 4.54
C LEU A 146 -17.48 1.05 5.64
N GLU A 147 -18.38 0.13 5.26
CA GLU A 147 -19.24 -0.57 6.20
C GLU A 147 -18.45 -1.54 7.09
N ASN A 148 -17.49 -2.24 6.50
CA ASN A 148 -16.60 -3.18 7.19
C ASN A 148 -15.15 -2.88 6.78
N PRO A 149 -14.50 -1.85 7.37
CA PRO A 149 -13.14 -1.51 7.00
C PRO A 149 -12.17 -2.61 7.39
N PRO A 150 -11.16 -2.92 6.55
CA PRO A 150 -10.06 -3.79 6.92
C PRO A 150 -9.21 -3.16 8.01
N LYS A 151 -8.35 -3.95 8.63
CA LYS A 151 -7.28 -3.45 9.49
C LYS A 151 -6.27 -2.69 8.62
N SER A 152 -5.88 -1.48 9.04
CA SER A 152 -4.73 -0.78 8.47
C SER A 152 -3.44 -1.29 9.12
N ARG A 153 -2.47 -1.67 8.29
CA ARG A 153 -1.12 -2.08 8.71
C ARG A 153 -0.09 -1.57 7.72
N PRO A 154 0.22 -0.28 7.75
CA PRO A 154 1.05 0.36 6.73
C PRO A 154 2.52 -0.07 6.80
N TRP A 155 3.20 0.01 5.66
CA TRP A 155 4.64 -0.07 5.54
C TRP A 155 5.27 1.29 5.84
N ILE A 156 6.19 1.35 6.80
CA ILE A 156 6.95 2.54 7.16
C ILE A 156 8.44 2.38 6.80
N GLN A 157 9.13 3.51 6.71
CA GLN A 157 10.49 3.59 6.20
C GLN A 157 11.52 3.35 7.30
N ASP A 158 12.47 2.43 7.04
CA ASP A 158 13.67 2.26 7.85
C ASP A 158 14.92 2.24 6.95
N PHE A 159 15.08 3.28 6.14
CA PHE A 159 16.25 3.48 5.28
C PHE A 159 16.46 4.96 4.99
N THR A 160 17.73 5.35 4.76
CA THR A 160 18.09 6.72 4.36
C THR A 160 17.98 6.89 2.85
N ALA A 161 17.13 7.83 2.40
CA ALA A 161 16.84 8.11 0.99
C ALA A 161 17.81 9.14 0.39
N SER A 162 19.12 8.90 0.46
CA SER A 162 20.17 9.85 0.00
C SER A 162 20.08 10.22 -1.49
N TYR A 163 19.38 9.42 -2.31
CA TYR A 163 19.10 9.71 -3.72
C TYR A 163 18.24 10.95 -3.95
N LEU A 164 17.53 11.44 -2.94
CA LEU A 164 16.72 12.66 -3.01
C LEU A 164 17.57 13.93 -3.07
N GLY A 165 18.87 13.83 -2.73
CA GLY A 165 19.80 14.95 -2.74
C GLY A 165 19.77 15.79 -1.46
N ALA A 166 20.85 16.52 -1.24
CA ALA A 166 21.06 17.31 -0.02
C ALA A 166 19.91 18.30 0.24
N GLY A 167 19.40 18.32 1.47
CA GLY A 167 18.29 19.17 1.90
C GLY A 167 16.90 18.57 1.69
N ASN A 168 16.78 17.44 0.97
CA ASN A 168 15.51 16.78 0.72
C ASN A 168 15.39 15.44 1.46
N TYR A 169 16.38 15.06 2.25
CA TYR A 169 16.35 13.85 3.08
C TYR A 169 17.10 14.07 4.39
N ILE A 170 16.84 13.22 5.37
CA ILE A 170 17.61 13.07 6.59
C ILE A 170 18.13 11.63 6.72
N ASN A 171 19.09 11.42 7.62
CA ASN A 171 19.51 10.08 7.97
C ASN A 171 18.44 9.42 8.84
N TYR A 172 17.96 8.26 8.42
CA TYR A 172 17.03 7.46 9.20
C TYR A 172 17.78 6.54 10.14
N GLY A 173 17.33 6.51 11.38
CA GLY A 173 17.75 5.67 12.46
C GLY A 173 16.58 5.42 13.41
N ALA A 174 16.85 4.97 14.64
CA ALA A 174 15.82 4.64 15.61
C ALA A 174 14.82 5.79 15.85
N ALA A 175 15.30 7.04 15.96
CA ALA A 175 14.45 8.19 16.22
C ALA A 175 13.43 8.46 15.10
N GLU A 176 13.82 8.33 13.83
CA GLU A 176 12.96 8.57 12.69
C GLU A 176 11.94 7.44 12.51
N VAL A 177 12.33 6.20 12.82
CA VAL A 177 11.42 5.05 12.84
C VAL A 177 10.41 5.21 13.98
N GLU A 178 10.86 5.57 15.19
CA GLU A 178 9.98 5.82 16.34
C GLU A 178 9.01 6.97 16.10
N ALA A 179 9.45 8.03 15.41
CA ALA A 179 8.57 9.14 15.03
C ALA A 179 7.42 8.68 14.13
N GLN A 180 7.69 7.81 13.16
CA GLN A 180 6.66 7.21 12.32
C GLN A 180 5.71 6.31 13.12
N ILE A 181 6.25 5.45 14.01
CA ILE A 181 5.46 4.58 14.89
C ILE A 181 4.56 5.44 15.81
N GLN A 182 5.07 6.53 16.35
CA GLN A 182 4.27 7.42 17.20
C GLN A 182 3.12 8.05 16.41
N ALA A 183 3.36 8.51 15.19
CA ALA A 183 2.32 9.07 14.34
C ALA A 183 1.22 8.03 14.03
N LEU A 184 1.58 6.77 13.78
CA LEU A 184 0.61 5.69 13.62
C LEU A 184 -0.25 5.50 14.87
N LYS A 185 0.37 5.42 16.04
CA LYS A 185 -0.35 5.27 17.33
C LYS A 185 -1.30 6.44 17.60
N ASP A 186 -0.87 7.67 17.34
CA ASP A 186 -1.69 8.87 17.53
C ASP A 186 -2.91 8.88 16.61
N ASN A 187 -2.86 8.13 15.50
CA ASN A 187 -3.95 7.91 14.56
C ASN A 187 -4.70 6.57 14.77
N GLY A 188 -4.44 5.85 15.88
CA GLY A 188 -5.15 4.63 16.25
C GLY A 188 -4.70 3.38 15.49
N VAL A 189 -3.54 3.41 14.86
CA VAL A 189 -2.95 2.26 14.16
C VAL A 189 -1.88 1.62 15.04
N GLU A 190 -2.08 0.35 15.38
CA GLU A 190 -1.22 -0.40 16.32
C GLU A 190 -0.26 -1.37 15.62
N GLU A 191 -0.53 -1.70 14.36
CA GLU A 191 0.27 -2.64 13.58
C GLU A 191 0.93 -1.93 12.40
N TYR A 192 2.16 -2.30 12.10
CA TYR A 192 2.91 -1.75 10.96
C TYR A 192 3.95 -2.75 10.47
N LEU A 193 4.45 -2.51 9.27
CA LEU A 193 5.55 -3.25 8.66
C LEU A 193 6.72 -2.29 8.42
N LEU A 194 7.94 -2.79 8.62
CA LEU A 194 9.16 -2.00 8.36
C LEU A 194 9.74 -2.39 7.01
N TRP A 195 10.07 -1.39 6.21
CA TRP A 195 10.74 -1.60 4.94
C TRP A 195 12.18 -1.10 4.96
N ASN A 196 13.10 -2.01 4.68
CA ASN A 196 14.48 -1.75 4.29
C ASN A 196 14.89 -2.79 3.26
N ALA A 197 15.25 -2.36 2.04
CA ALA A 197 15.63 -3.25 0.94
C ALA A 197 16.87 -4.12 1.23
N GLN A 198 17.69 -3.73 2.20
CA GLN A 198 18.88 -4.48 2.62
C GLN A 198 18.59 -5.42 3.80
N ASN A 199 17.35 -5.47 4.30
CA ASN A 199 16.96 -6.21 5.50
C ASN A 199 17.85 -5.91 6.73
N THR A 200 18.28 -4.65 6.84
CA THR A 200 19.08 -4.16 7.97
C THR A 200 18.29 -3.04 8.64
N TYR A 201 17.79 -3.31 9.83
CA TYR A 201 16.92 -2.40 10.57
C TYR A 201 17.66 -1.62 11.63
N SER A 202 17.15 -0.43 11.97
CA SER A 202 17.76 0.51 12.92
C SER A 202 17.83 -0.09 14.33
N GLU A 203 19.04 -0.18 14.86
CA GLU A 203 19.26 -0.69 16.22
C GLU A 203 18.75 0.29 17.28
N GLY A 204 18.20 -0.24 18.36
CA GLY A 204 17.74 0.53 19.51
C GLY A 204 16.33 1.12 19.37
N THR A 205 15.65 0.87 18.27
CA THR A 205 14.25 1.30 18.05
C THR A 205 13.30 0.68 19.06
N GLN A 206 12.43 1.50 19.65
CA GLN A 206 11.37 1.06 20.55
C GLN A 206 10.12 0.74 19.72
N TYR A 207 9.87 -0.52 19.48
CA TYR A 207 8.75 -1.00 18.65
C TYR A 207 7.39 -1.12 19.38
N GLN A 208 7.36 -0.79 20.68
CA GLN A 208 6.16 -0.89 21.54
C GLN A 208 5.67 0.47 22.02
#